data_12a3cc5a2b56adc599c0f0c3d532748d
#
_entry.id   12a3cc5a2b56adc599c0f0c3d532748d
#
_cell.length_a   1.000
_cell.length_b   1.000
_cell.length_c   1.000
_cell.angle_alpha   90.00
_cell.angle_beta   90.00
_cell.angle_gamma   90.00
#
_symmetry.space_group_name_H-M   'P 1'
#
loop_
_entity.id
_entity.type
_entity.pdbx_description
1 polymer ?
#
loop_
_entity_poly.entity_id
_entity_poly.type
_entity_poly.pdbx_seq_one_letter_code
_entity_poly.pdbx_strand_id
1 'polypeptide(L)'
;MNILGIETSCDETAASVITDRKRVLSDIVLSQDEIHSPYGGIVPELASRNHVISINFILEESLERAGIKIKDIDLISVTQGPGLIGSLLVGLSFAKGLAYTLEKPLIPVDHLEAHIHSAFIENEDIPFPALVLLVSGGHTSLYLMRKKLDCKVLGKTRDDAAGEALDKIAKFLDIGYPGGPLIEKLSLGGNTQEFDFALPKMTDQSLDFSFSGFKTAALRHIKKNNLNKKSSRLKDFLASFEHSVVRALISRLKKAASKHFPESLILCGGVARNKRLREYFKELAEEKGLHSFIPSHEFCTDNAAMVAALALEKYKKGDKGKLSLDLNAYARSPH
;
A
#
# COMPACT_ATOMS: atom_id res chain seq x y z
N MET A 1 3.64 25.99 7.37
CA MET A 1 3.10 25.62 6.06
C MET A 1 2.18 24.43 6.26
N ASN A 2 0.95 24.51 5.73
CA ASN A 2 -0.05 23.44 5.80
C ASN A 2 -0.19 22.80 4.41
N ILE A 3 -0.07 21.48 4.35
CA ILE A 3 -0.11 20.71 3.11
C ILE A 3 -1.36 19.83 3.14
N LEU A 4 -2.20 19.98 2.11
CA LEU A 4 -3.37 19.11 1.89
C LEU A 4 -2.98 17.95 0.98
N GLY A 5 -3.19 16.72 1.44
CA GLY A 5 -3.11 15.51 0.63
C GLY A 5 -4.51 15.03 0.23
N ILE A 6 -4.63 14.49 -0.98
CA ILE A 6 -5.86 13.88 -1.50
C ILE A 6 -5.50 12.53 -2.12
N GLU A 7 -6.19 11.46 -1.68
CA GLU A 7 -6.00 10.10 -2.19
C GLU A 7 -7.35 9.54 -2.67
N THR A 8 -7.39 9.06 -3.91
CA THR A 8 -8.54 8.40 -4.52
C THR A 8 -8.12 7.34 -5.53
N SER A 9 -6.95 6.73 -5.38
CA SER A 9 -6.41 5.84 -6.43
C SER A 9 -7.16 4.51 -6.58
N CYS A 10 -7.83 4.05 -5.53
CA CYS A 10 -8.47 2.74 -5.50
C CYS A 10 -9.89 2.81 -4.94
N ASP A 11 -10.12 2.35 -3.73
CA ASP A 11 -11.43 2.30 -3.07
C ASP A 11 -11.46 3.06 -1.73
N GLU A 12 -10.38 3.77 -1.37
CA GLU A 12 -10.37 4.72 -0.27
C GLU A 12 -10.47 6.15 -0.79
N THR A 13 -11.40 6.94 -0.21
CA THR A 13 -11.41 8.40 -0.37
C THR A 13 -10.75 9.00 0.85
N ALA A 14 -9.61 9.66 0.69
CA ALA A 14 -8.94 10.26 1.83
C ALA A 14 -8.50 11.71 1.58
N ALA A 15 -8.53 12.50 2.68
CA ALA A 15 -7.94 13.83 2.76
C ALA A 15 -7.19 13.98 4.08
N SER A 16 -6.01 14.60 4.02
CA SER A 16 -5.15 14.81 5.17
C SER A 16 -4.54 16.20 5.15
N VAL A 17 -4.37 16.79 6.32
CA VAL A 17 -3.59 18.01 6.50
C VAL A 17 -2.36 17.69 7.33
N ILE A 18 -1.18 17.98 6.78
CA ILE A 18 0.08 17.89 7.53
C ILE A 18 0.80 19.24 7.55
N THR A 19 1.69 19.41 8.53
CA THR A 19 2.59 20.59 8.57
C THR A 19 3.90 20.30 7.81
N ASP A 20 4.68 21.34 7.54
CA ASP A 20 6.04 21.24 6.97
C ASP A 20 7.06 20.53 7.87
N ARG A 21 6.69 20.27 9.14
CA ARG A 21 7.40 19.39 10.08
C ARG A 21 6.83 17.97 10.11
N LYS A 22 6.03 17.58 9.12
CA LYS A 22 5.35 16.29 9.01
C LYS A 22 4.40 15.93 10.17
N ARG A 23 4.04 16.89 11.00
CA ARG A 23 2.99 16.65 12.00
C ARG A 23 1.66 16.48 11.25
N VAL A 24 1.05 15.32 11.37
CA VAL A 24 -0.29 15.04 10.86
C VAL A 24 -1.29 15.75 11.76
N LEU A 25 -2.03 16.72 11.22
CA LEU A 25 -3.10 17.44 11.91
C LEU A 25 -4.42 16.71 11.78
N SER A 26 -4.63 16.10 10.62
CA SER A 26 -5.78 15.23 10.33
C SER A 26 -5.41 14.23 9.24
N ASP A 27 -6.01 13.05 9.28
CA ASP A 27 -6.00 12.06 8.20
C ASP A 27 -7.35 11.34 8.23
N ILE A 28 -8.20 11.67 7.27
CA ILE A 28 -9.57 11.14 7.19
C ILE A 28 -9.62 10.19 6.01
N VAL A 29 -9.99 8.95 6.29
CA VAL A 29 -10.09 7.88 5.30
C VAL A 29 -11.49 7.29 5.34
N LEU A 30 -12.16 7.27 4.20
CA LEU A 30 -13.43 6.57 4.00
C LEU A 30 -13.19 5.38 3.07
N SER A 31 -13.22 4.17 3.63
CA SER A 31 -13.13 2.93 2.84
C SER A 31 -14.47 2.58 2.21
N GLN A 32 -14.41 1.94 1.06
CA GLN A 32 -15.54 1.39 0.33
C GLN A 32 -15.63 -0.14 0.45
N ASP A 33 -14.95 -0.76 1.43
CA ASP A 33 -14.94 -2.21 1.65
C ASP A 33 -16.35 -2.81 1.70
N GLU A 34 -17.28 -2.16 2.42
CA GLU A 34 -18.67 -2.62 2.55
C GLU A 34 -19.40 -2.62 1.20
N ILE A 35 -19.10 -1.64 0.33
CA ILE A 35 -19.69 -1.51 -0.99
C ILE A 35 -19.19 -2.61 -1.93
N HIS A 36 -17.92 -2.95 -1.83
CA HIS A 36 -17.26 -3.91 -2.71
C HIS A 36 -17.34 -5.36 -2.20
N SER A 37 -17.57 -5.57 -0.91
CA SER A 37 -17.68 -6.89 -0.28
C SER A 37 -18.67 -7.84 -0.96
N PRO A 38 -19.90 -7.41 -1.38
CA PRO A 38 -20.85 -8.28 -2.09
C PRO A 38 -20.33 -8.81 -3.43
N TYR A 39 -19.37 -8.10 -4.05
CA TYR A 39 -18.76 -8.49 -5.33
C TYR A 39 -17.49 -9.34 -5.14
N GLY A 40 -16.98 -9.39 -3.89
CA GLY A 40 -15.74 -10.07 -3.54
C GLY A 40 -14.51 -9.48 -4.23
N GLY A 41 -14.47 -8.15 -4.36
CA GLY A 41 -13.39 -7.37 -4.95
C GLY A 41 -13.89 -6.04 -5.50
N ILE A 42 -12.98 -5.13 -5.81
CA ILE A 42 -13.28 -3.76 -6.22
C ILE A 42 -13.96 -3.73 -7.59
N VAL A 43 -15.04 -2.94 -7.69
CA VAL A 43 -15.75 -2.61 -8.93
C VAL A 43 -15.40 -1.17 -9.33
N PRO A 44 -14.58 -0.94 -10.36
CA PRO A 44 -14.01 0.39 -10.65
C PRO A 44 -15.03 1.50 -10.86
N GLU A 45 -16.15 1.19 -11.49
CA GLU A 45 -17.21 2.18 -11.72
C GLU A 45 -17.91 2.61 -10.42
N LEU A 46 -18.15 1.66 -9.50
CA LEU A 46 -18.71 1.97 -8.19
C LEU A 46 -17.72 2.80 -7.36
N ALA A 47 -16.43 2.43 -7.39
CA ALA A 47 -15.40 3.18 -6.70
C ALA A 47 -15.39 4.64 -7.15
N SER A 48 -15.36 4.90 -8.46
CA SER A 48 -15.35 6.25 -9.01
C SER A 48 -16.57 7.09 -8.59
N ARG A 49 -17.76 6.49 -8.62
CA ARG A 49 -19.00 7.17 -8.21
C ARG A 49 -19.00 7.54 -6.72
N ASN A 50 -18.50 6.65 -5.86
CA ASN A 50 -18.43 6.91 -4.43
C ASN A 50 -17.41 8.00 -4.09
N HIS A 51 -16.28 8.06 -4.79
CA HIS A 51 -15.34 9.19 -4.64
C HIS A 51 -16.01 10.54 -4.94
N VAL A 52 -16.80 10.63 -6.02
CA VAL A 52 -17.52 11.88 -6.35
C VAL A 52 -18.47 12.30 -5.23
N ILE A 53 -19.14 11.34 -4.61
CA ILE A 53 -20.11 11.61 -3.52
C ILE A 53 -19.39 12.07 -2.24
N SER A 54 -18.25 11.47 -1.93
CA SER A 54 -17.63 11.58 -0.61
C SER A 54 -16.51 12.63 -0.51
N ILE A 55 -15.85 13.00 -1.61
CA ILE A 55 -14.61 13.78 -1.59
C ILE A 55 -14.77 15.16 -0.91
N ASN A 56 -15.88 15.85 -1.13
CA ASN A 56 -16.15 17.15 -0.47
C ASN A 56 -16.29 16.97 1.03
N PHE A 57 -17.08 15.98 1.46
CA PHE A 57 -17.32 15.70 2.87
C PHE A 57 -16.01 15.32 3.59
N ILE A 58 -15.18 14.48 2.97
CA ILE A 58 -13.90 14.06 3.53
C ILE A 58 -12.91 15.22 3.64
N LEU A 59 -12.91 16.16 2.68
CA LEU A 59 -12.12 17.39 2.79
C LEU A 59 -12.60 18.26 3.95
N GLU A 60 -13.91 18.53 4.06
CA GLU A 60 -14.47 19.34 5.13
C GLU A 60 -14.16 18.77 6.50
N GLU A 61 -14.36 17.48 6.70
CA GLU A 61 -14.02 16.76 7.93
C GLU A 61 -12.52 16.85 8.25
N SER A 62 -11.65 16.72 7.23
CA SER A 62 -10.21 16.84 7.40
C SER A 62 -9.80 18.25 7.87
N LEU A 63 -10.38 19.30 7.30
CA LEU A 63 -10.11 20.68 7.69
C LEU A 63 -10.62 20.98 9.11
N GLU A 64 -11.82 20.50 9.44
CA GLU A 64 -12.41 20.64 10.78
C GLU A 64 -11.52 20.01 11.86
N ARG A 65 -11.10 18.76 11.65
CA ARG A 65 -10.20 18.06 12.58
C ARG A 65 -8.82 18.68 12.68
N ALA A 66 -8.32 19.24 11.59
CA ALA A 66 -7.07 19.98 11.59
C ALA A 66 -7.19 21.35 12.29
N GLY A 67 -8.41 21.85 12.54
CA GLY A 67 -8.67 23.16 13.15
C GLY A 67 -8.29 24.32 12.27
N ILE A 68 -8.32 24.18 10.95
CA ILE A 68 -7.93 25.20 9.96
C ILE A 68 -9.02 25.40 8.89
N LYS A 69 -8.95 26.53 8.20
CA LYS A 69 -9.81 26.82 7.06
C LYS A 69 -9.10 26.47 5.75
N ILE A 70 -9.87 26.22 4.69
CA ILE A 70 -9.32 25.88 3.37
C ILE A 70 -8.33 26.96 2.83
N LYS A 71 -8.53 28.22 3.16
CA LYS A 71 -7.63 29.33 2.78
C LYS A 71 -6.24 29.26 3.45
N ASP A 72 -6.13 28.52 4.56
CA ASP A 72 -4.89 28.37 5.34
C ASP A 72 -4.01 27.25 4.78
N ILE A 73 -4.44 26.58 3.72
CA ILE A 73 -3.66 25.60 2.96
C ILE A 73 -2.64 26.34 2.09
N ASP A 74 -1.39 25.89 2.13
CA ASP A 74 -0.28 26.49 1.37
C ASP A 74 0.11 25.66 0.15
N LEU A 75 -0.09 24.33 0.20
CA LEU A 75 0.25 23.40 -0.85
C LEU A 75 -0.84 22.32 -0.93
N ILE A 76 -1.26 22.01 -2.15
CA ILE A 76 -2.18 20.90 -2.44
C ILE A 76 -1.41 19.78 -3.11
N SER A 77 -1.71 18.55 -2.74
CA SER A 77 -1.14 17.35 -3.35
C SER A 77 -2.21 16.31 -3.61
N VAL A 78 -2.00 15.51 -4.65
CA VAL A 78 -2.96 14.48 -5.05
C VAL A 78 -2.25 13.32 -5.71
N THR A 79 -2.77 12.11 -5.51
CA THR A 79 -2.30 10.94 -6.23
C THR A 79 -2.69 11.03 -7.69
N GLN A 80 -1.69 10.94 -8.55
CA GLN A 80 -1.84 10.96 -10.01
C GLN A 80 -1.95 9.56 -10.60
N GLY A 81 -1.43 8.56 -9.93
CA GLY A 81 -1.36 7.14 -10.30
C GLY A 81 -0.20 6.43 -9.61
N PRO A 82 -0.06 5.11 -9.80
CA PRO A 82 -1.00 4.25 -10.50
C PRO A 82 -2.31 4.04 -9.72
N GLY A 83 -3.36 3.56 -10.43
CA GLY A 83 -4.64 3.27 -9.80
C GLY A 83 -5.78 3.09 -10.81
N LEU A 84 -7.01 3.09 -10.32
CA LEU A 84 -8.22 3.02 -11.14
C LEU A 84 -8.43 4.39 -11.81
N ILE A 85 -8.40 4.44 -13.14
CA ILE A 85 -8.44 5.69 -13.90
C ILE A 85 -9.62 6.57 -13.51
N GLY A 86 -10.83 6.01 -13.39
CA GLY A 86 -12.01 6.77 -12.99
C GLY A 86 -11.88 7.39 -11.61
N SER A 87 -11.35 6.63 -10.65
CA SER A 87 -11.12 7.08 -9.27
C SER A 87 -10.05 8.17 -9.21
N LEU A 88 -8.93 7.98 -9.89
CA LEU A 88 -7.85 8.97 -10.02
C LEU A 88 -8.34 10.28 -10.65
N LEU A 89 -9.18 10.20 -11.69
CA LEU A 89 -9.75 11.39 -12.35
C LEU A 89 -10.60 12.23 -11.41
N VAL A 90 -11.31 11.61 -10.47
CA VAL A 90 -12.09 12.35 -9.45
C VAL A 90 -11.17 13.18 -8.57
N GLY A 91 -10.20 12.55 -7.90
CA GLY A 91 -9.27 13.25 -7.01
C GLY A 91 -8.45 14.32 -7.74
N LEU A 92 -7.92 13.97 -8.93
CA LEU A 92 -7.12 14.88 -9.72
C LEU A 92 -7.89 16.11 -10.20
N SER A 93 -9.14 15.92 -10.68
CA SER A 93 -9.99 17.03 -11.11
C SER A 93 -10.39 17.94 -9.94
N PHE A 94 -10.70 17.32 -8.81
CA PHE A 94 -11.02 18.02 -7.57
C PHE A 94 -9.83 18.87 -7.09
N ALA A 95 -8.65 18.27 -6.99
CA ALA A 95 -7.44 18.95 -6.57
C ALA A 95 -7.04 20.11 -7.52
N LYS A 96 -7.21 19.91 -8.83
CA LYS A 96 -7.01 20.99 -9.83
C LYS A 96 -7.96 22.16 -9.62
N GLY A 97 -9.25 21.87 -9.41
CA GLY A 97 -10.26 22.89 -9.13
C GLY A 97 -9.93 23.71 -7.87
N LEU A 98 -9.53 23.02 -6.78
CA LEU A 98 -9.10 23.67 -5.54
C LEU A 98 -7.86 24.52 -5.75
N ALA A 99 -6.82 23.97 -6.39
CA ALA A 99 -5.57 24.68 -6.64
C ALA A 99 -5.78 25.95 -7.48
N TYR A 100 -6.62 25.85 -8.49
CA TYR A 100 -6.98 26.99 -9.33
C TYR A 100 -7.75 28.06 -8.55
N THR A 101 -8.78 27.68 -7.79
CA THR A 101 -9.63 28.60 -7.03
C THR A 101 -8.86 29.31 -5.90
N LEU A 102 -7.95 28.58 -5.25
CA LEU A 102 -7.18 29.09 -4.11
C LEU A 102 -5.86 29.72 -4.52
N GLU A 103 -5.50 29.68 -5.81
CA GLU A 103 -4.21 30.12 -6.34
C GLU A 103 -3.02 29.46 -5.61
N LYS A 104 -3.14 28.16 -5.29
CA LYS A 104 -2.12 27.41 -4.56
C LYS A 104 -1.39 26.43 -5.49
N PRO A 105 -0.11 26.15 -5.21
CA PRO A 105 0.62 25.15 -5.97
C PRO A 105 0.01 23.76 -5.78
N LEU A 106 0.02 22.97 -6.86
CA LEU A 106 -0.42 21.57 -6.89
C LEU A 106 0.75 20.67 -7.24
N ILE A 107 1.05 19.69 -6.37
CA ILE A 107 2.07 18.68 -6.62
C ILE A 107 1.40 17.31 -6.77
N PRO A 108 1.44 16.72 -7.97
CA PRO A 108 1.00 15.34 -8.18
C PRO A 108 2.06 14.37 -7.67
N VAL A 109 1.60 13.25 -7.10
CA VAL A 109 2.50 12.22 -6.59
C VAL A 109 2.16 10.85 -7.15
N ASP A 110 3.16 9.98 -7.21
CA ASP A 110 2.99 8.56 -7.49
C ASP A 110 2.52 7.85 -6.21
N HIS A 111 1.49 7.02 -6.33
CA HIS A 111 0.88 6.28 -5.22
C HIS A 111 1.86 5.32 -4.55
N LEU A 112 2.68 4.61 -5.33
CA LEU A 112 3.65 3.66 -4.78
C LEU A 112 4.79 4.38 -4.07
N GLU A 113 5.26 5.50 -4.63
CA GLU A 113 6.22 6.37 -3.96
C GLU A 113 5.62 6.95 -2.66
N ALA A 114 4.34 7.31 -2.64
CA ALA A 114 3.67 7.78 -1.44
C ALA A 114 3.66 6.70 -0.34
N HIS A 115 3.34 5.46 -0.65
CA HIS A 115 3.46 4.35 0.29
C HIS A 115 4.89 4.17 0.85
N ILE A 116 5.92 4.30 0.01
CA ILE A 116 7.31 4.26 0.47
C ILE A 116 7.58 5.41 1.44
N HIS A 117 7.05 6.59 1.15
CA HIS A 117 7.25 7.78 1.97
C HIS A 117 6.42 7.80 3.27
N SER A 118 5.44 6.92 3.43
CA SER A 118 4.69 6.78 4.69
C SER A 118 5.61 6.47 5.88
N ALA A 119 6.69 5.72 5.68
CA ALA A 119 7.69 5.44 6.71
C ALA A 119 8.39 6.71 7.25
N PHE A 120 8.47 7.76 6.43
CA PHE A 120 9.11 9.03 6.79
C PHE A 120 8.17 10.04 7.47
N ILE A 121 6.92 9.68 7.68
CA ILE A 121 5.99 10.49 8.51
C ILE A 121 6.42 10.41 9.97
N GLU A 122 6.73 9.21 10.45
CA GLU A 122 7.07 8.93 11.84
C GLU A 122 8.59 8.84 12.09
N ASN A 123 9.40 8.72 11.03
CA ASN A 123 10.85 8.52 11.14
C ASN A 123 11.57 9.48 10.18
N GLU A 124 12.14 10.54 10.70
CA GLU A 124 12.85 11.53 9.86
C GLU A 124 14.20 11.01 9.34
N ASP A 125 14.92 10.25 10.18
CA ASP A 125 16.30 9.81 9.94
C ASP A 125 16.35 8.30 9.69
N ILE A 126 15.92 7.89 8.48
CA ILE A 126 16.12 6.51 8.01
C ILE A 126 17.49 6.42 7.32
N PRO A 127 18.40 5.56 7.79
CA PRO A 127 19.71 5.37 7.16
C PRO A 127 19.60 4.82 5.73
N PHE A 128 20.51 5.28 4.86
CA PHE A 128 20.60 4.84 3.46
C PHE A 128 21.94 4.16 3.18
N PRO A 129 21.99 3.20 2.21
CA PRO A 129 20.87 2.77 1.36
C PRO A 129 19.85 1.94 2.12
N ALA A 130 18.58 2.07 1.75
CA ALA A 130 17.48 1.29 2.33
C ALA A 130 16.87 0.34 1.29
N LEU A 131 16.53 -0.87 1.70
CA LEU A 131 15.68 -1.76 0.91
C LEU A 131 14.23 -1.58 1.34
N VAL A 132 13.36 -1.36 0.38
CA VAL A 132 11.92 -1.18 0.62
C VAL A 132 11.15 -2.36 0.06
N LEU A 133 10.41 -3.05 0.91
CA LEU A 133 9.42 -4.05 0.52
C LEU A 133 8.04 -3.43 0.59
N LEU A 134 7.48 -3.12 -0.58
CA LEU A 134 6.11 -2.61 -0.72
C LEU A 134 5.18 -3.76 -1.04
N VAL A 135 4.17 -3.97 -0.20
CA VAL A 135 3.19 -5.07 -0.34
C VAL A 135 1.78 -4.56 -0.07
N SER A 136 0.94 -4.53 -1.11
CA SER A 136 -0.46 -4.11 -1.02
C SER A 136 -1.40 -5.11 -1.70
N GLY A 137 -2.69 -4.79 -1.79
CA GLY A 137 -3.67 -5.56 -2.55
C GLY A 137 -3.28 -5.70 -4.01
N GLY A 138 -2.87 -4.61 -4.66
CA GLY A 138 -2.56 -4.58 -6.09
C GLY A 138 -1.07 -4.64 -6.44
N HIS A 139 -0.16 -4.43 -5.48
CA HIS A 139 1.27 -4.33 -5.77
C HIS A 139 2.14 -5.14 -4.82
N THR A 140 3.19 -5.74 -5.35
CA THR A 140 4.28 -6.35 -4.60
C THR A 140 5.58 -6.04 -5.29
N SER A 141 6.40 -5.20 -4.66
CA SER A 141 7.64 -4.69 -5.26
C SER A 141 8.74 -4.52 -4.23
N LEU A 142 9.97 -4.66 -4.70
CA LEU A 142 11.18 -4.46 -3.94
C LEU A 142 11.97 -3.32 -4.57
N TYR A 143 12.36 -2.34 -3.75
CA TYR A 143 13.14 -1.18 -4.20
C TYR A 143 14.45 -1.06 -3.44
N LEU A 144 15.42 -0.45 -4.09
CA LEU A 144 16.62 0.11 -3.45
C LEU A 144 16.49 1.63 -3.42
N MET A 145 16.43 2.19 -2.24
CA MET A 145 16.38 3.63 -1.99
C MET A 145 17.77 4.10 -1.55
N ARG A 146 18.43 4.91 -2.38
CA ARG A 146 19.77 5.43 -2.09
C ARG A 146 19.75 6.71 -1.26
N LYS A 147 18.67 7.46 -1.38
CA LYS A 147 18.31 8.67 -0.63
C LYS A 147 16.82 8.94 -0.81
N LYS A 148 16.27 9.86 -0.03
CA LYS A 148 14.88 10.31 -0.24
C LYS A 148 14.67 10.70 -1.71
N LEU A 149 13.56 10.29 -2.31
CA LEU A 149 13.19 10.52 -3.72
C LEU A 149 14.15 9.89 -4.77
N ASP A 150 14.94 8.88 -4.40
CA ASP A 150 15.81 8.14 -5.34
C ASP A 150 15.60 6.64 -5.10
N CYS A 151 14.54 6.11 -5.70
CA CYS A 151 14.14 4.72 -5.62
C CYS A 151 14.36 4.00 -6.94
N LYS A 152 15.02 2.83 -6.89
CA LYS A 152 15.18 1.94 -8.03
C LYS A 152 14.46 0.63 -7.77
N VAL A 153 13.59 0.22 -8.69
CA VAL A 153 12.96 -1.11 -8.66
C VAL A 153 14.04 -2.19 -8.81
N LEU A 154 14.06 -3.16 -7.90
CA LEU A 154 14.91 -4.35 -7.95
C LEU A 154 14.15 -5.59 -8.40
N GLY A 155 12.86 -5.64 -8.12
CA GLY A 155 11.96 -6.72 -8.49
C GLY A 155 10.52 -6.33 -8.23
N LYS A 156 9.61 -6.94 -8.98
CA LYS A 156 8.16 -6.76 -8.83
C LYS A 156 7.44 -8.08 -9.09
N THR A 157 6.19 -8.18 -8.71
CA THR A 157 5.42 -9.38 -9.06
C THR A 157 5.21 -9.47 -10.56
N ARG A 158 5.32 -10.70 -11.09
CA ARG A 158 5.09 -11.03 -12.52
C ARG A 158 3.65 -11.42 -12.82
N ASP A 159 2.88 -11.65 -11.75
CA ASP A 159 1.51 -12.11 -11.82
C ASP A 159 0.67 -11.46 -10.70
N ASP A 160 -0.06 -12.23 -9.91
CA ASP A 160 -0.85 -11.70 -8.79
C ASP A 160 0.07 -10.99 -7.76
N ALA A 161 -0.41 -9.91 -7.13
CA ALA A 161 0.20 -9.36 -5.92
C ALA A 161 -0.04 -10.29 -4.72
N ALA A 162 0.76 -10.12 -3.65
CA ALA A 162 0.60 -10.94 -2.44
C ALA A 162 -0.77 -10.75 -1.80
N GLY A 163 -1.27 -9.51 -1.68
CA GLY A 163 -2.61 -9.23 -1.16
C GLY A 163 -3.70 -9.80 -2.05
N GLU A 164 -3.59 -9.64 -3.36
CA GLU A 164 -4.51 -10.22 -4.33
C GLU A 164 -4.58 -11.76 -4.23
N ALA A 165 -3.45 -12.42 -3.97
CA ALA A 165 -3.43 -13.87 -3.76
C ALA A 165 -4.20 -14.27 -2.48
N LEU A 166 -4.09 -13.48 -1.40
CA LEU A 166 -4.88 -13.67 -0.18
C LEU A 166 -6.38 -13.46 -0.45
N ASP A 167 -6.75 -12.38 -1.13
CA ASP A 167 -8.15 -12.05 -1.44
C ASP A 167 -8.80 -13.12 -2.32
N LYS A 168 -8.07 -13.64 -3.32
CA LYS A 168 -8.58 -14.71 -4.20
C LYS A 168 -8.86 -16.01 -3.45
N ILE A 169 -8.02 -16.37 -2.48
CA ILE A 169 -8.25 -17.57 -1.66
C ILE A 169 -9.40 -17.36 -0.67
N ALA A 170 -9.51 -16.18 -0.07
CA ALA A 170 -10.63 -15.80 0.78
C ALA A 170 -11.97 -15.87 0.03
N LYS A 171 -12.01 -15.29 -1.17
CA LYS A 171 -13.18 -15.36 -2.07
C LYS A 171 -13.53 -16.78 -2.44
N PHE A 172 -12.55 -17.62 -2.81
CA PHE A 172 -12.79 -19.01 -3.17
C PHE A 172 -13.36 -19.84 -2.03
N LEU A 173 -12.97 -19.55 -0.78
CA LEU A 173 -13.47 -20.22 0.42
C LEU A 173 -14.74 -19.59 0.98
N ASP A 174 -15.26 -18.53 0.35
CA ASP A 174 -16.43 -17.76 0.81
C ASP A 174 -16.28 -17.26 2.26
N ILE A 175 -15.08 -16.77 2.62
CA ILE A 175 -14.79 -16.20 3.95
C ILE A 175 -14.89 -14.68 4.01
N GLY A 176 -15.02 -14.00 2.87
CA GLY A 176 -15.30 -12.57 2.78
C GLY A 176 -14.20 -11.73 2.11
N TYR A 177 -14.37 -10.40 2.17
CA TYR A 177 -13.49 -9.39 1.61
C TYR A 177 -13.38 -8.21 2.59
N PRO A 178 -12.18 -7.58 2.76
CA PRO A 178 -10.87 -7.96 2.21
C PRO A 178 -10.32 -9.27 2.83
N GLY A 179 -9.68 -10.11 2.01
CA GLY A 179 -9.28 -11.46 2.39
C GLY A 179 -8.08 -11.50 3.33
N GLY A 180 -7.11 -10.60 3.16
CA GLY A 180 -5.89 -10.59 3.97
C GLY A 180 -6.15 -10.58 5.49
N PRO A 181 -6.87 -9.59 6.04
CA PRO A 181 -7.21 -9.52 7.47
C PRO A 181 -8.04 -10.72 7.96
N LEU A 182 -8.95 -11.23 7.11
CA LEU A 182 -9.79 -12.37 7.46
C LEU A 182 -8.97 -13.66 7.54
N ILE A 183 -8.05 -13.89 6.59
CA ILE A 183 -7.13 -15.01 6.63
C ILE A 183 -6.26 -14.94 7.88
N GLU A 184 -5.66 -13.79 8.18
CA GLU A 184 -4.86 -13.60 9.38
C GLU A 184 -5.64 -13.96 10.65
N LYS A 185 -6.86 -13.43 10.80
CA LYS A 185 -7.73 -13.72 11.95
C LYS A 185 -8.07 -15.21 12.07
N LEU A 186 -8.43 -15.86 10.97
CA LEU A 186 -8.86 -17.26 10.96
C LEU A 186 -7.68 -18.24 11.07
N SER A 187 -6.47 -17.83 10.73
CA SER A 187 -5.25 -18.63 10.82
C SER A 187 -4.60 -18.65 12.20
N LEU A 188 -5.04 -17.79 13.13
CA LEU A 188 -4.43 -17.63 14.45
C LEU A 188 -4.32 -18.94 15.22
N GLY A 189 -3.08 -19.34 15.58
CA GLY A 189 -2.76 -20.58 16.28
C GLY A 189 -2.97 -21.85 15.45
N GLY A 190 -3.06 -21.74 14.12
CA GLY A 190 -3.03 -22.87 13.19
C GLY A 190 -1.62 -23.41 12.95
N ASN A 191 -1.52 -24.67 12.52
CA ASN A 191 -0.27 -25.31 12.16
C ASN A 191 0.19 -24.80 10.78
N THR A 192 1.31 -24.09 10.74
CA THR A 192 1.87 -23.50 9.50
C THR A 192 2.55 -24.54 8.59
N GLN A 193 2.71 -25.78 9.04
CA GLN A 193 3.38 -26.86 8.31
C GLN A 193 2.43 -27.98 7.87
N GLU A 194 1.12 -27.84 8.13
CA GLU A 194 0.13 -28.87 7.80
C GLU A 194 -0.08 -29.04 6.29
N PHE A 195 0.07 -27.95 5.53
CA PHE A 195 -0.04 -27.97 4.07
C PHE A 195 1.24 -27.40 3.45
N ASP A 196 1.81 -28.17 2.52
CA ASP A 196 3.05 -27.73 1.84
C ASP A 196 2.74 -26.85 0.62
N PHE A 197 3.37 -25.68 0.59
CA PHE A 197 3.36 -24.73 -0.52
C PHE A 197 4.80 -24.46 -0.95
N ALA A 198 5.19 -25.02 -2.07
CA ALA A 198 6.53 -24.80 -2.61
C ALA A 198 6.77 -23.30 -2.93
N LEU A 199 7.90 -22.79 -2.47
CA LEU A 199 8.30 -21.42 -2.80
C LEU A 199 8.61 -21.28 -4.30
N PRO A 200 8.15 -20.19 -4.96
CA PRO A 200 8.44 -19.96 -6.37
C PRO A 200 9.94 -19.85 -6.64
N LYS A 201 10.43 -20.64 -7.58
CA LYS A 201 11.82 -20.56 -8.04
C LYS A 201 11.88 -19.68 -9.29
N MET A 202 12.60 -18.56 -9.24
CA MET A 202 12.89 -17.75 -10.42
C MET A 202 14.09 -18.35 -11.13
N THR A 203 13.89 -18.82 -12.35
CA THR A 203 14.93 -19.48 -13.19
C THR A 203 16.00 -18.49 -13.65
N ASP A 204 15.64 -17.20 -13.78
CA ASP A 204 16.53 -16.10 -14.18
C ASP A 204 17.26 -15.42 -13.01
N GLN A 205 17.20 -16.01 -11.82
CA GLN A 205 17.79 -15.48 -10.59
C GLN A 205 17.34 -14.05 -10.21
N SER A 206 16.29 -13.52 -10.81
CA SER A 206 15.74 -12.19 -10.50
C SER A 206 15.27 -12.08 -9.05
N LEU A 207 15.01 -10.86 -8.63
CA LEU A 207 14.37 -10.54 -7.34
C LEU A 207 12.85 -10.40 -7.48
N ASP A 208 12.28 -10.77 -8.62
CA ASP A 208 10.85 -10.74 -8.86
C ASP A 208 10.09 -11.72 -7.97
N PHE A 209 8.80 -11.45 -7.83
CA PHE A 209 7.85 -12.29 -7.11
C PHE A 209 6.91 -13.01 -8.09
N SER A 210 6.27 -14.08 -7.62
CA SER A 210 5.16 -14.74 -8.28
C SER A 210 4.27 -15.41 -7.23
N PHE A 211 2.98 -15.19 -7.31
CA PHE A 211 1.99 -15.74 -6.37
C PHE A 211 0.94 -16.60 -7.05
N SER A 212 0.87 -16.63 -8.38
CA SER A 212 -0.09 -17.48 -9.12
C SER A 212 0.10 -18.98 -8.85
N GLY A 213 1.34 -19.40 -8.62
CA GLY A 213 1.67 -20.77 -8.21
C GLY A 213 1.08 -21.16 -6.85
N PHE A 214 1.12 -20.24 -5.89
CA PHE A 214 0.49 -20.43 -4.57
C PHE A 214 -1.02 -20.60 -4.69
N LYS A 215 -1.67 -19.74 -5.47
CA LYS A 215 -3.10 -19.86 -5.75
C LYS A 215 -3.47 -21.22 -6.32
N THR A 216 -2.74 -21.67 -7.33
CA THR A 216 -2.98 -22.97 -7.97
C THR A 216 -2.78 -24.14 -6.98
N ALA A 217 -1.73 -24.08 -6.16
CA ALA A 217 -1.48 -25.08 -5.10
C ALA A 217 -2.59 -25.05 -4.04
N ALA A 218 -3.01 -23.86 -3.59
CA ALA A 218 -4.10 -23.68 -2.63
C ALA A 218 -5.41 -24.29 -3.14
N LEU A 219 -5.81 -23.98 -4.38
CA LEU A 219 -7.01 -24.55 -4.99
C LEU A 219 -6.95 -26.08 -5.09
N ARG A 220 -5.77 -26.65 -5.38
CA ARG A 220 -5.56 -28.10 -5.37
C ARG A 220 -5.77 -28.70 -3.98
N HIS A 221 -5.19 -28.09 -2.94
CA HIS A 221 -5.38 -28.53 -1.55
C HIS A 221 -6.84 -28.43 -1.11
N ILE A 222 -7.52 -27.31 -1.45
CA ILE A 222 -8.93 -27.11 -1.12
C ILE A 222 -9.79 -28.21 -1.74
N LYS A 223 -9.61 -28.50 -3.04
CA LYS A 223 -10.34 -29.56 -3.74
C LYS A 223 -10.02 -30.95 -3.19
N LYS A 224 -8.74 -31.28 -3.02
CA LYS A 224 -8.29 -32.61 -2.55
C LYS A 224 -8.80 -32.93 -1.15
N ASN A 225 -8.89 -31.93 -0.27
CA ASN A 225 -9.28 -32.11 1.13
C ASN A 225 -10.73 -31.67 1.41
N ASN A 226 -11.52 -31.31 0.39
CA ASN A 226 -12.89 -30.79 0.51
C ASN A 226 -13.01 -29.63 1.52
N LEU A 227 -12.02 -28.73 1.52
CA LEU A 227 -11.97 -27.61 2.46
C LEU A 227 -13.03 -26.55 2.12
N ASN A 228 -13.70 -26.08 3.14
CA ASN A 228 -14.67 -24.97 3.09
C ASN A 228 -14.67 -24.24 4.43
N LYS A 229 -15.45 -23.16 4.55
CA LYS A 229 -15.49 -22.30 5.75
C LYS A 229 -15.88 -23.03 7.06
N LYS A 230 -16.44 -24.25 6.99
CA LYS A 230 -16.83 -25.07 8.17
C LYS A 230 -15.83 -26.18 8.47
N SER A 231 -14.78 -26.35 7.66
CA SER A 231 -13.83 -27.45 7.81
C SER A 231 -12.96 -27.26 9.05
N SER A 232 -12.80 -28.28 9.87
CA SER A 232 -11.92 -28.26 11.05
C SER A 232 -10.46 -27.96 10.73
N ARG A 233 -9.99 -28.35 9.53
CA ARG A 233 -8.62 -28.08 9.02
C ARG A 233 -8.45 -26.73 8.34
N LEU A 234 -9.51 -25.91 8.26
CA LEU A 234 -9.43 -24.59 7.59
C LEU A 234 -8.37 -23.70 8.23
N LYS A 235 -8.32 -23.68 9.55
CA LYS A 235 -7.37 -22.89 10.33
C LYS A 235 -5.91 -23.22 9.96
N ASP A 236 -5.56 -24.49 9.91
CA ASP A 236 -4.21 -24.95 9.58
C ASP A 236 -3.87 -24.70 8.11
N PHE A 237 -4.87 -24.85 7.23
CA PHE A 237 -4.71 -24.51 5.82
C PHE A 237 -4.39 -23.03 5.61
N LEU A 238 -5.17 -22.13 6.23
CA LEU A 238 -4.95 -20.69 6.13
C LEU A 238 -3.62 -20.30 6.77
N ALA A 239 -3.24 -20.90 7.91
CA ALA A 239 -1.95 -20.66 8.55
C ALA A 239 -0.78 -21.07 7.66
N SER A 240 -0.86 -22.25 7.00
CA SER A 240 0.17 -22.74 6.09
C SER A 240 0.27 -21.86 4.82
N PHE A 241 -0.88 -21.43 4.29
CA PHE A 241 -0.94 -20.57 3.11
C PHE A 241 -0.33 -19.20 3.38
N GLU A 242 -0.81 -18.48 4.40
CA GLU A 242 -0.30 -17.19 4.84
C GLU A 242 1.21 -17.24 5.12
N HIS A 243 1.64 -18.24 5.89
CA HIS A 243 3.07 -18.46 6.19
C HIS A 243 3.92 -18.58 4.93
N SER A 244 3.42 -19.30 3.92
CA SER A 244 4.14 -19.51 2.68
C SER A 244 4.24 -18.24 1.83
N VAL A 245 3.18 -17.42 1.80
CA VAL A 245 3.20 -16.09 1.17
C VAL A 245 4.25 -15.20 1.86
N VAL A 246 4.23 -15.13 3.19
CA VAL A 246 5.20 -14.35 3.97
C VAL A 246 6.63 -14.83 3.73
N ARG A 247 6.87 -16.15 3.74
CA ARG A 247 8.20 -16.71 3.43
C ARG A 247 8.70 -16.34 2.03
N ALA A 248 7.82 -16.30 1.04
CA ALA A 248 8.18 -15.87 -0.31
C ALA A 248 8.67 -14.41 -0.33
N LEU A 249 7.96 -13.51 0.35
CA LEU A 249 8.33 -12.11 0.49
C LEU A 249 9.70 -11.95 1.17
N ILE A 250 9.84 -12.54 2.35
CA ILE A 250 11.07 -12.43 3.17
C ILE A 250 12.27 -13.07 2.48
N SER A 251 12.08 -14.19 1.77
CA SER A 251 13.19 -14.83 1.06
C SER A 251 13.80 -13.94 -0.04
N ARG A 252 12.96 -13.16 -0.74
CA ARG A 252 13.43 -12.18 -1.76
C ARG A 252 14.12 -10.99 -1.11
N LEU A 253 13.55 -10.47 -0.02
CA LEU A 253 14.16 -9.39 0.74
C LEU A 253 15.54 -9.82 1.29
N LYS A 254 15.66 -11.02 1.86
CA LYS A 254 16.91 -11.59 2.35
C LYS A 254 17.98 -11.71 1.24
N LYS A 255 17.58 -12.19 0.06
CA LYS A 255 18.46 -12.28 -1.12
C LYS A 255 18.93 -10.88 -1.56
N ALA A 256 18.03 -9.90 -1.57
CA ALA A 256 18.37 -8.52 -1.91
C ALA A 256 19.30 -7.89 -0.88
N ALA A 257 19.05 -8.07 0.42
CA ALA A 257 19.90 -7.56 1.49
C ALA A 257 21.35 -8.09 1.38
N SER A 258 21.51 -9.39 1.07
CA SER A 258 22.83 -9.98 0.86
C SER A 258 23.54 -9.47 -0.41
N LYS A 259 22.81 -8.91 -1.39
CA LYS A 259 23.37 -8.41 -2.65
C LYS A 259 23.66 -6.90 -2.62
N HIS A 260 22.86 -6.13 -1.90
CA HIS A 260 22.91 -4.66 -1.96
C HIS A 260 23.42 -3.99 -0.69
N PHE A 261 23.67 -4.77 0.38
CA PHE A 261 24.25 -4.30 1.64
C PHE A 261 23.59 -3.01 2.17
N PRO A 262 22.26 -3.02 2.42
CA PRO A 262 21.55 -1.85 2.91
C PRO A 262 21.94 -1.55 4.37
N GLU A 263 21.68 -0.31 4.83
CA GLU A 263 21.74 0.06 6.24
C GLU A 263 20.39 -0.12 6.93
N SER A 264 19.30 -0.07 6.16
CA SER A 264 17.95 -0.23 6.71
C SER A 264 17.02 -1.00 5.78
N LEU A 265 15.96 -1.51 6.40
CA LEU A 265 14.82 -2.16 5.74
C LEU A 265 13.55 -1.34 6.01
N ILE A 266 12.73 -1.13 4.99
CA ILE A 266 11.42 -0.48 5.09
C ILE A 266 10.36 -1.48 4.60
N LEU A 267 9.27 -1.65 5.36
CA LEU A 267 8.10 -2.43 4.96
C LEU A 267 6.90 -1.49 4.93
N CYS A 268 6.19 -1.40 3.78
CA CYS A 268 5.04 -0.53 3.59
C CYS A 268 3.96 -1.15 2.69
N GLY A 269 2.80 -0.49 2.60
CA GLY A 269 1.61 -0.98 1.90
C GLY A 269 0.66 -1.74 2.82
N GLY A 270 -0.59 -1.96 2.39
CA GLY A 270 -1.66 -2.51 3.23
C GLY A 270 -1.35 -3.88 3.86
N VAL A 271 -0.64 -4.77 3.14
CA VAL A 271 -0.24 -6.08 3.67
C VAL A 271 0.86 -5.96 4.75
N ALA A 272 1.54 -4.81 4.86
CA ALA A 272 2.47 -4.54 5.95
C ALA A 272 1.79 -4.46 7.33
N ARG A 273 0.47 -4.46 7.40
CA ARG A 273 -0.30 -4.62 8.65
C ARG A 273 -0.28 -6.05 9.18
N ASN A 274 -0.01 -7.04 8.32
CA ASN A 274 -0.01 -8.45 8.69
C ASN A 274 1.05 -8.74 9.76
N LYS A 275 0.62 -9.28 10.90
CA LYS A 275 1.46 -9.52 12.09
C LYS A 275 2.63 -10.46 11.80
N ARG A 276 2.37 -11.58 11.12
CA ARG A 276 3.41 -12.57 10.77
C ARG A 276 4.46 -11.96 9.83
N LEU A 277 4.03 -11.15 8.86
CA LEU A 277 4.98 -10.45 7.98
C LEU A 277 5.85 -9.47 8.76
N ARG A 278 5.28 -8.70 9.69
CA ARG A 278 6.02 -7.78 10.57
C ARG A 278 7.04 -8.51 11.45
N GLU A 279 6.65 -9.64 12.03
CA GLU A 279 7.53 -10.47 12.86
C GLU A 279 8.74 -10.95 12.05
N TYR A 280 8.52 -11.62 10.92
CA TYR A 280 9.59 -12.13 10.07
C TYR A 280 10.47 -11.05 9.44
N PHE A 281 9.89 -9.88 9.18
CA PHE A 281 10.64 -8.73 8.70
C PHE A 281 11.61 -8.20 9.77
N LYS A 282 11.17 -8.09 11.02
CA LYS A 282 12.00 -7.66 12.15
C LYS A 282 13.09 -8.69 12.45
N GLU A 283 12.73 -9.98 12.48
CA GLU A 283 13.70 -11.07 12.66
C GLU A 283 14.80 -11.03 11.59
N LEU A 284 14.46 -10.78 10.33
CA LEU A 284 15.44 -10.62 9.26
C LEU A 284 16.35 -9.40 9.49
N ALA A 285 15.79 -8.28 9.92
CA ALA A 285 16.56 -7.08 10.21
C ALA A 285 17.56 -7.35 11.35
N GLU A 286 17.11 -7.97 12.43
CA GLU A 286 17.96 -8.39 13.57
C GLU A 286 19.05 -9.38 13.13
N GLU A 287 18.69 -10.42 12.36
CA GLU A 287 19.65 -11.41 11.80
C GLU A 287 20.79 -10.73 11.00
N LYS A 288 20.45 -9.63 10.32
CA LYS A 288 21.38 -8.91 9.44
C LYS A 288 22.05 -7.72 10.10
N GLY A 289 21.70 -7.36 11.33
CA GLY A 289 22.17 -6.15 12.01
C GLY A 289 21.72 -4.85 11.34
N LEU A 290 20.51 -4.83 10.75
CA LEU A 290 19.95 -3.71 10.00
C LEU A 290 18.88 -2.97 10.81
N HIS A 291 18.70 -1.69 10.56
CA HIS A 291 17.57 -0.94 11.08
C HIS A 291 16.28 -1.35 10.36
N SER A 292 15.15 -1.45 11.07
CA SER A 292 13.86 -1.79 10.49
C SER A 292 12.83 -0.70 10.72
N PHE A 293 12.13 -0.30 9.67
CA PHE A 293 11.11 0.75 9.70
C PHE A 293 9.81 0.22 9.08
N ILE A 294 8.75 0.25 9.87
CA ILE A 294 7.40 -0.14 9.45
C ILE A 294 6.45 0.94 9.96
N PRO A 295 5.73 1.65 9.10
CA PRO A 295 4.76 2.66 9.53
C PRO A 295 3.75 2.09 10.52
N SER A 296 3.15 2.94 11.34
CA SER A 296 2.00 2.58 12.14
C SER A 296 0.85 2.06 11.26
N HIS A 297 -0.09 1.34 11.85
CA HIS A 297 -1.14 0.65 11.09
C HIS A 297 -1.97 1.61 10.22
N GLU A 298 -2.18 2.83 10.69
CA GLU A 298 -2.94 3.88 9.98
C GLU A 298 -2.25 4.34 8.69
N PHE A 299 -0.90 4.38 8.65
CA PHE A 299 -0.13 4.81 7.47
C PHE A 299 0.29 3.66 6.55
N CYS A 300 -0.10 2.42 6.84
CA CYS A 300 0.17 1.28 5.96
C CYS A 300 -0.82 1.16 4.80
N THR A 301 -2.12 1.42 5.04
CA THR A 301 -3.17 1.40 4.02
C THR A 301 -3.20 2.73 3.25
N ASP A 302 -4.03 2.80 2.20
CA ASP A 302 -4.21 4.02 1.43
C ASP A 302 -4.71 5.14 2.35
N ASN A 303 -3.97 6.24 2.36
CA ASN A 303 -4.22 7.41 3.20
C ASN A 303 -3.68 8.69 2.52
N ALA A 304 -4.17 9.84 2.92
CA ALA A 304 -3.76 11.09 2.29
C ALA A 304 -2.53 11.75 2.96
N ALA A 305 -2.18 11.31 4.19
CA ALA A 305 -0.98 11.80 4.86
C ALA A 305 0.30 11.39 4.10
N MET A 306 0.34 10.18 3.53
CA MET A 306 1.47 9.72 2.71
C MET A 306 1.63 10.56 1.43
N VAL A 307 0.50 10.99 0.84
CA VAL A 307 0.46 11.85 -0.36
C VAL A 307 1.04 13.23 -0.03
N ALA A 308 0.58 13.82 1.07
CA ALA A 308 1.08 15.11 1.54
C ALA A 308 2.57 15.05 1.95
N ALA A 309 3.00 13.96 2.61
CA ALA A 309 4.38 13.78 3.02
C ALA A 309 5.35 13.68 1.83
N LEU A 310 4.98 12.94 0.78
CA LEU A 310 5.78 12.87 -0.44
C LEU A 310 5.83 14.21 -1.18
N ALA A 311 4.69 14.91 -1.27
CA ALA A 311 4.62 16.21 -1.90
C ALA A 311 5.50 17.25 -1.17
N LEU A 312 5.54 17.22 0.16
CA LEU A 312 6.42 18.05 0.97
C LEU A 312 7.91 17.81 0.63
N GLU A 313 8.34 16.56 0.49
CA GLU A 313 9.72 16.23 0.12
C GLU A 313 10.05 16.71 -1.30
N LYS A 314 9.12 16.56 -2.26
CA LYS A 314 9.26 17.10 -3.63
C LYS A 314 9.36 18.64 -3.60
N TYR A 315 8.50 19.30 -2.82
CA TYR A 315 8.50 20.75 -2.67
C TYR A 315 9.82 21.28 -2.08
N LYS A 316 10.32 20.64 -1.01
CA LYS A 316 11.61 20.97 -0.40
C LYS A 316 12.78 20.79 -1.38
N LYS A 317 12.69 19.83 -2.31
CA LYS A 317 13.71 19.58 -3.34
C LYS A 317 13.63 20.58 -4.51
N GLY A 318 12.65 21.46 -4.53
CA GLY A 318 12.52 22.54 -5.52
C GLY A 318 11.39 22.35 -6.51
N ASP A 319 10.56 21.33 -6.38
CA ASP A 319 9.30 21.25 -7.13
C ASP A 319 8.35 22.32 -6.59
N LYS A 320 8.11 23.36 -7.39
CA LYS A 320 7.25 24.48 -7.00
C LYS A 320 5.75 24.19 -7.22
N GLY A 321 5.43 23.00 -7.68
CA GLY A 321 4.08 22.68 -8.13
C GLY A 321 3.72 23.41 -9.42
N LYS A 322 2.61 23.01 -9.99
CA LYS A 322 2.07 23.64 -11.21
C LYS A 322 0.60 23.97 -10.99
N LEU A 323 0.20 25.17 -11.35
CA LEU A 323 -1.21 25.49 -11.59
C LEU A 323 -1.71 24.84 -12.89
N SER A 324 -0.84 24.09 -13.60
CA SER A 324 -1.15 23.61 -14.93
C SER A 324 -2.20 22.51 -14.91
N LEU A 325 -3.16 22.64 -15.79
CA LEU A 325 -4.21 21.66 -16.06
C LEU A 325 -3.69 20.42 -16.82
N ASP A 326 -2.38 20.36 -17.12
CA ASP A 326 -1.74 19.32 -17.95
C ASP A 326 -1.41 18.01 -17.17
N LEU A 327 -1.86 17.90 -15.93
CA LEU A 327 -1.70 16.67 -15.15
C LEU A 327 -2.68 15.59 -15.61
N ASN A 328 -2.16 14.40 -15.91
CA ASN A 328 -2.94 13.28 -16.40
C ASN A 328 -2.84 12.09 -15.43
N ALA A 329 -3.97 11.42 -15.19
CA ALA A 329 -3.99 10.16 -14.46
C ALA A 329 -3.33 9.04 -15.28
N TYR A 330 -2.71 8.07 -14.60
CA TYR A 330 -2.18 6.86 -15.24
C TYR A 330 -2.51 5.60 -14.42
N ALA A 331 -2.94 4.53 -15.12
CA ALA A 331 -3.32 3.29 -14.46
C ALA A 331 -2.13 2.39 -14.08
N ARG A 332 -0.97 2.59 -14.71
CA ARG A 332 0.26 1.82 -14.45
C ARG A 332 1.42 2.77 -14.27
N SER A 333 2.32 2.47 -13.34
CA SER A 333 3.54 3.27 -13.16
C SER A 333 4.34 3.32 -14.46
N PRO A 334 4.84 4.50 -14.87
CA PRO A 334 5.68 4.65 -16.06
C PRO A 334 7.07 4.03 -15.89
N HIS A 335 7.40 3.50 -14.70
CA HIS A 335 8.72 2.95 -14.36
C HIS A 335 8.72 1.44 -14.12
#